data_bcf79955b7a40f9cde3ef75d4eb0b4a2
#
_entry.id   bcf79955b7a40f9cde3ef75d4eb0b4a2
#
_cell.length_a   1.000
_cell.length_b   1.000
_cell.length_c   1.000
_cell.angle_alpha   90.00
_cell.angle_beta   90.00
_cell.angle_gamma   90.00
#
_symmetry.space_group_name_H-M   'P 1'
#
loop_
_entity.id
_entity.type
_entity.pdbx_description
1 polymer ?
#
loop_
_entity_poly.entity_id
_entity_poly.type
_entity_poly.pdbx_seq_one_letter_code
_entity_poly.pdbx_strand_id
1 'polypeptide(L)'
;MSETLSLPDTQVEYRDYPLVAAQPGIWIADQIALRRNGFAVAHYTELHGAIDRSALERAIRQGLAEADTVQAQFFEAQDGQPVQRLPLNADPARVQAPEWFDFSARPDAEQAALALMNDDLAQDLPADGERPLYRHAVIRVSVDRWFWYQRFHHLTLDGFSFEAITRRIADIYRALRHGLAPAASPFTPFGKVVEEFQQWQTSPARERAAEFWRQHLRDLPSPLSLSTESREVEAGARPLKQALVLPESLFDEALRDGALQSLQPADIVTAALALYLARMSGETRFSIGFPFMRRMGSQALAAVGPVVNVLPLLLNVTPEMSLADVCLATVAQIKQARRHQRYEAEQIKRDLGLVGGHQELYGPVVNVKVYHSALSFDGQAATTHTLAMGPVDDLEFEIGFRSGVLTLTLVANPAKYSPRTLQHHAERIGHWLQQLARQPHQPNGQLALIGEGELRQLAAWGRGAELTPPAGMVSIMDAFQRQVERQPEALAVSCGDVRLSYRQLSERVMQLGRVLIESGIGAEDVVAIGIPRSVDTLVALFGVLASGAAYMPLDLDYPRERLTLMCDDARPEIGRAHV
;
A
#
# COMPACT_ATOMS: atom_id res chain seq x y z
N MET A 1 25.31 20.68 61.55
CA MET A 1 26.32 20.29 60.55
C MET A 1 25.67 19.18 59.72
N SER A 2 25.16 19.56 58.57
CA SER A 2 24.48 18.66 57.64
C SER A 2 25.52 18.28 56.60
N GLU A 3 25.97 17.03 56.60
CA GLU A 3 26.84 16.47 55.57
C GLU A 3 25.97 16.23 54.32
N THR A 4 26.12 17.08 53.34
CA THR A 4 25.70 16.83 51.96
C THR A 4 26.58 15.73 51.40
N LEU A 5 26.07 14.48 51.34
CA LEU A 5 26.62 13.42 50.53
C LEU A 5 26.52 13.84 49.05
N SER A 6 27.61 14.36 48.53
CA SER A 6 27.81 14.50 47.10
C SER A 6 27.95 13.10 46.50
N LEU A 7 26.92 12.70 45.73
CA LEU A 7 27.05 11.53 44.83
C LEU A 7 28.23 11.78 43.90
N PRO A 8 29.07 10.76 43.62
CA PRO A 8 30.16 10.90 42.65
C PRO A 8 29.57 11.28 41.29
N ASP A 9 30.04 12.39 40.73
CA ASP A 9 29.76 12.88 39.39
C ASP A 9 30.40 11.89 38.40
N THR A 10 29.70 10.77 38.13
CA THR A 10 30.11 9.83 37.08
C THR A 10 29.88 10.54 35.76
N GLN A 11 30.92 11.19 35.25
CA GLN A 11 30.89 11.77 33.91
C GLN A 11 30.59 10.63 32.94
N VAL A 12 29.43 10.66 32.28
CA VAL A 12 29.16 9.75 31.16
C VAL A 12 30.12 10.12 30.05
N GLU A 13 30.94 9.16 29.66
CA GLU A 13 31.79 9.28 28.49
C GLU A 13 30.94 9.11 27.24
N TYR A 14 31.11 10.01 26.29
CA TYR A 14 30.45 9.99 24.98
C TYR A 14 31.47 9.84 23.88
N ARG A 15 31.04 9.22 22.77
CA ARG A 15 31.83 9.19 21.55
C ARG A 15 30.97 9.58 20.35
N ASP A 16 31.56 10.42 19.50
CA ASP A 16 30.93 10.88 18.28
C ASP A 16 31.22 9.91 17.14
N TYR A 17 30.15 9.62 16.37
CA TYR A 17 30.20 8.73 15.23
C TYR A 17 29.44 9.35 14.04
N PRO A 18 29.82 9.03 12.79
CA PRO A 18 28.99 9.42 11.64
C PRO A 18 27.65 8.70 11.66
N LEU A 19 26.66 9.23 10.97
CA LEU A 19 25.40 8.55 10.71
C LEU A 19 25.62 7.36 9.77
N VAL A 20 24.87 6.29 9.95
CA VAL A 20 24.99 5.07 9.16
C VAL A 20 23.62 4.54 8.71
N ALA A 21 23.62 3.66 7.73
CA ALA A 21 22.44 3.02 7.19
C ALA A 21 21.39 4.05 6.71
N ALA A 22 20.16 3.96 7.22
CA ALA A 22 19.07 4.87 6.87
C ALA A 22 19.15 6.23 7.59
N GLN A 23 20.00 6.38 8.61
CA GLN A 23 20.06 7.60 9.43
C GLN A 23 20.32 8.88 8.62
N PRO A 24 21.25 8.93 7.63
CA PRO A 24 21.48 10.17 6.86
C PRO A 24 20.23 10.66 6.12
N GLY A 25 19.49 9.75 5.49
CA GLY A 25 18.25 10.07 4.80
C GLY A 25 17.16 10.56 5.74
N ILE A 26 16.97 9.87 6.88
CA ILE A 26 16.01 10.26 7.92
C ILE A 26 16.39 11.63 8.51
N TRP A 27 17.67 11.87 8.78
CA TRP A 27 18.15 13.15 9.30
C TRP A 27 17.81 14.30 8.36
N ILE A 28 18.19 14.19 7.08
CA ILE A 28 17.92 15.23 6.08
C ILE A 28 16.41 15.48 5.96
N ALA A 29 15.61 14.40 5.86
CA ALA A 29 14.17 14.52 5.73
C ALA A 29 13.52 15.17 6.98
N ASP A 30 14.02 14.88 8.19
CA ASP A 30 13.57 15.52 9.42
C ASP A 30 13.90 17.02 9.44
N GLN A 31 15.09 17.42 8.98
CA GLN A 31 15.52 18.83 8.98
C GLN A 31 14.71 19.71 8.02
N ILE A 32 14.25 19.16 6.89
CA ILE A 32 13.46 19.89 5.88
C ILE A 32 11.94 19.77 6.09
N ALA A 33 11.50 18.90 6.98
CA ALA A 33 10.08 18.65 7.22
C ALA A 33 9.38 19.87 7.85
N LEU A 34 8.18 20.20 7.38
CA LEU A 34 7.32 21.24 7.96
C LEU A 34 6.83 20.87 9.37
N ARG A 35 6.67 19.57 9.65
CA ARG A 35 6.40 19.00 10.96
C ARG A 35 7.32 17.82 11.22
N ARG A 36 7.95 17.80 12.39
CA ARG A 36 8.96 16.80 12.77
C ARG A 36 8.35 15.67 13.62
N ASN A 37 7.19 15.18 13.23
CA ASN A 37 6.53 14.02 13.83
C ASN A 37 6.38 12.83 12.87
N GLY A 38 6.71 13.00 11.60
CA GLY A 38 6.56 11.99 10.54
C GLY A 38 7.43 10.75 10.76
N PHE A 39 8.59 10.91 11.40
CA PHE A 39 9.52 9.82 11.71
C PHE A 39 9.30 9.18 13.09
N ALA A 40 8.12 9.32 13.67
CA ALA A 40 7.78 8.66 14.92
C ALA A 40 7.49 7.17 14.71
N VAL A 41 8.14 6.33 15.53
CA VAL A 41 7.79 4.92 15.74
C VAL A 41 7.12 4.82 17.09
N ALA A 42 5.85 4.40 17.13
CA ALA A 42 5.11 4.37 18.37
C ALA A 42 4.21 3.14 18.50
N HIS A 43 4.20 2.60 19.69
CA HIS A 43 3.40 1.44 20.09
C HIS A 43 2.86 1.64 21.49
N TYR A 44 1.83 0.89 21.83
CA TYR A 44 1.55 0.62 23.23
C TYR A 44 1.50 -0.89 23.47
N THR A 45 2.05 -1.30 24.61
CA THR A 45 1.99 -2.70 25.05
C THR A 45 0.93 -2.82 26.12
N GLU A 46 -0.07 -3.64 25.85
CA GLU A 46 -1.13 -3.95 26.80
C GLU A 46 -0.61 -4.98 27.80
N LEU A 47 -0.65 -4.61 29.08
CA LEU A 47 -0.22 -5.42 30.21
C LEU A 47 -1.44 -5.76 31.08
N HIS A 48 -1.43 -6.99 31.61
CA HIS A 48 -2.52 -7.50 32.44
C HIS A 48 -2.04 -7.81 33.86
N GLY A 49 -2.99 -7.74 34.81
CA GLY A 49 -2.76 -8.06 36.21
C GLY A 49 -2.20 -6.89 37.05
N ALA A 50 -1.73 -7.22 38.24
CA ALA A 50 -1.15 -6.25 39.16
C ALA A 50 0.26 -5.87 38.73
N ILE A 51 0.47 -4.60 38.38
CA ILE A 51 1.78 -4.06 38.01
C ILE A 51 2.48 -3.46 39.22
N ASP A 52 3.70 -3.89 39.49
CA ASP A 52 4.59 -3.23 40.43
C ASP A 52 5.19 -1.99 39.75
N ARG A 53 4.71 -0.82 40.15
CA ARG A 53 5.11 0.46 39.56
C ARG A 53 6.62 0.70 39.67
N SER A 54 7.19 0.46 40.87
CA SER A 54 8.62 0.69 41.12
C SER A 54 9.51 -0.24 40.29
N ALA A 55 9.13 -1.52 40.21
CA ALA A 55 9.88 -2.50 39.42
C ALA A 55 9.77 -2.18 37.92
N LEU A 56 8.58 -1.79 37.42
CA LEU A 56 8.38 -1.44 36.00
C LEU A 56 9.16 -0.18 35.63
N GLU A 57 9.10 0.88 36.44
CA GLU A 57 9.85 2.11 36.20
C GLU A 57 11.37 1.84 36.14
N ARG A 58 11.90 1.07 37.11
CA ARG A 58 13.30 0.68 37.10
C ARG A 58 13.68 -0.16 35.89
N ALA A 59 12.80 -1.09 35.49
CA ALA A 59 13.04 -1.93 34.30
C ALA A 59 13.06 -1.10 33.02
N ILE A 60 12.14 -0.15 32.86
CA ILE A 60 12.11 0.76 31.72
C ILE A 60 13.40 1.60 31.67
N ARG A 61 13.77 2.23 32.77
CA ARG A 61 14.97 3.07 32.81
C ARG A 61 16.24 2.28 32.53
N GLN A 62 16.37 1.07 33.09
CA GLN A 62 17.54 0.21 32.84
C GLN A 62 17.58 -0.27 31.39
N GLY A 63 16.48 -0.80 30.83
CA GLY A 63 16.45 -1.31 29.47
C GLY A 63 16.70 -0.24 28.41
N LEU A 64 16.23 1.00 28.64
CA LEU A 64 16.51 2.14 27.77
C LEU A 64 17.96 2.63 27.91
N ALA A 65 18.54 2.58 29.11
CA ALA A 65 19.95 2.92 29.31
C ALA A 65 20.90 1.93 28.61
N GLU A 66 20.52 0.65 28.57
CA GLU A 66 21.30 -0.40 27.90
C GLU A 66 21.26 -0.28 26.36
N ALA A 67 20.30 0.49 25.79
CA ALA A 67 20.13 0.77 24.36
C ALA A 67 20.79 2.12 24.03
N ASP A 68 22.07 2.13 23.72
CA ASP A 68 22.88 3.35 23.55
C ASP A 68 22.33 4.31 22.48
N THR A 69 21.75 3.82 21.39
CA THR A 69 21.12 4.65 20.35
C THR A 69 19.88 5.39 20.83
N VAL A 70 19.15 4.88 21.82
CA VAL A 70 18.00 5.55 22.41
C VAL A 70 18.42 6.82 23.18
N GLN A 71 19.64 6.79 23.73
CA GLN A 71 20.25 7.92 24.44
C GLN A 71 21.15 8.79 23.53
N ALA A 72 21.15 8.52 22.22
CA ALA A 72 21.96 9.25 21.25
C ALA A 72 21.51 10.70 21.11
N GLN A 73 22.47 11.58 20.94
CA GLN A 73 22.25 12.98 20.50
C GLN A 73 22.65 13.12 19.04
N PHE A 74 21.85 13.83 18.26
CA PHE A 74 22.10 14.06 16.85
C PHE A 74 22.30 15.55 16.61
N PHE A 75 23.36 15.92 15.92
CA PHE A 75 23.69 17.32 15.62
C PHE A 75 24.58 17.42 14.40
N GLU A 76 24.72 18.63 13.88
CA GLU A 76 25.64 18.95 12.79
C GLU A 76 27.00 19.33 13.39
N ALA A 77 28.07 18.69 12.92
CA ALA A 77 29.43 19.00 13.32
C ALA A 77 29.93 20.29 12.64
N GLN A 78 31.10 20.79 13.07
CA GLN A 78 31.66 22.04 12.54
C GLN A 78 31.95 22.00 11.04
N ASP A 79 32.14 20.83 10.45
CA ASP A 79 32.34 20.58 9.03
C ASP A 79 31.03 20.42 8.23
N GLY A 80 29.89 20.63 8.88
CA GLY A 80 28.56 20.50 8.27
C GLY A 80 28.08 19.04 8.12
N GLN A 81 28.79 18.05 8.69
CA GLN A 81 28.35 16.66 8.62
C GLN A 81 27.48 16.29 9.82
N PRO A 82 26.40 15.52 9.60
CA PRO A 82 25.56 15.03 10.69
C PRO A 82 26.29 13.95 11.49
N VAL A 83 26.23 14.08 12.82
CA VAL A 83 26.91 13.23 13.78
C VAL A 83 25.92 12.69 14.80
N GLN A 84 26.13 11.45 15.21
CA GLN A 84 25.47 10.84 16.38
C GLN A 84 26.47 10.71 17.52
N ARG A 85 26.12 11.21 18.70
CA ARG A 85 26.89 11.10 19.92
C ARG A 85 26.29 10.01 20.79
N LEU A 86 27.04 8.91 21.00
CA LEU A 86 26.58 7.75 21.77
C LEU A 86 27.23 7.74 23.14
N PRO A 87 26.47 7.38 24.23
CA PRO A 87 27.05 7.13 25.53
C PRO A 87 27.88 5.83 25.50
N LEU A 88 29.03 5.82 26.15
CA LEU A 88 29.87 4.60 26.28
C LEU A 88 29.44 3.73 27.45
N ASN A 89 28.70 4.28 28.42
CA ASN A 89 28.22 3.58 29.60
C ASN A 89 26.72 3.76 29.79
N ALA A 90 26.02 2.68 30.13
CA ALA A 90 24.61 2.72 30.48
C ALA A 90 24.40 3.37 31.83
N ASP A 91 23.64 4.45 31.92
CA ASP A 91 23.27 5.12 33.16
C ASP A 91 21.74 5.27 33.27
N PRO A 92 21.07 4.37 34.01
CA PRO A 92 19.62 4.45 34.21
C PRO A 92 19.14 5.74 34.88
N ALA A 93 20.00 6.45 35.63
CA ALA A 93 19.64 7.68 36.30
C ALA A 93 19.35 8.84 35.32
N ARG A 94 19.94 8.78 34.14
CA ARG A 94 19.75 9.77 33.06
C ARG A 94 18.53 9.51 32.18
N VAL A 95 17.98 8.30 32.23
CA VAL A 95 16.77 7.98 31.46
C VAL A 95 15.57 8.63 32.11
N GLN A 96 14.81 9.36 31.34
CA GLN A 96 13.57 9.98 31.80
C GLN A 96 12.59 8.90 32.28
N ALA A 97 12.02 9.08 33.48
CA ALA A 97 11.00 8.19 34.00
C ALA A 97 9.74 8.23 33.12
N PRO A 98 9.03 7.11 32.98
CA PRO A 98 7.74 7.13 32.28
C PRO A 98 6.73 7.97 33.04
N GLU A 99 5.87 8.67 32.29
CA GLU A 99 4.72 9.37 32.87
C GLU A 99 3.66 8.33 33.30
N TRP A 100 2.94 8.63 34.40
CA TRP A 100 1.94 7.72 34.94
C TRP A 100 0.57 8.39 34.96
N PHE A 101 -0.43 7.72 34.35
CA PHE A 101 -1.81 8.16 34.30
C PHE A 101 -2.74 7.07 34.85
N ASP A 102 -3.77 7.46 35.58
CA ASP A 102 -4.82 6.55 36.06
C ASP A 102 -6.17 7.01 35.51
N PHE A 103 -6.68 6.27 34.54
CA PHE A 103 -8.00 6.48 33.93
C PHE A 103 -9.01 5.43 34.36
N SER A 104 -8.64 4.50 35.27
CA SER A 104 -9.47 3.35 35.63
C SER A 104 -10.85 3.70 36.19
N ALA A 105 -11.03 4.92 36.72
CA ALA A 105 -12.31 5.41 37.21
C ALA A 105 -13.20 6.04 36.11
N ARG A 106 -12.69 6.21 34.90
CA ARG A 106 -13.42 6.81 33.76
C ARG A 106 -14.25 5.77 33.02
N PRO A 107 -15.48 6.09 32.60
CA PRO A 107 -16.28 5.19 31.76
C PRO A 107 -15.69 4.98 30.35
N ASP A 108 -14.90 5.96 29.86
CA ASP A 108 -14.23 6.01 28.57
C ASP A 108 -12.71 5.80 28.68
N ALA A 109 -12.23 5.07 29.69
CA ALA A 109 -10.81 4.95 30.05
C ALA A 109 -9.90 4.57 28.86
N GLU A 110 -10.30 3.59 28.06
CA GLU A 110 -9.54 3.15 26.89
C GLU A 110 -9.50 4.23 25.80
N GLN A 111 -10.62 4.87 25.51
CA GLN A 111 -10.68 5.97 24.53
C GLN A 111 -9.83 7.15 24.96
N ALA A 112 -9.87 7.50 26.27
CA ALA A 112 -9.05 8.56 26.84
C ALA A 112 -7.54 8.23 26.75
N ALA A 113 -7.16 6.97 26.99
CA ALA A 113 -5.77 6.53 26.85
C ALA A 113 -5.31 6.61 25.38
N LEU A 114 -6.12 6.17 24.43
CA LEU A 114 -5.83 6.29 23.00
C LEU A 114 -5.76 7.77 22.56
N ALA A 115 -6.64 8.63 23.07
CA ALA A 115 -6.61 10.07 22.80
C ALA A 115 -5.30 10.69 23.29
N LEU A 116 -4.88 10.41 24.54
CA LEU A 116 -3.61 10.88 25.09
C LEU A 116 -2.42 10.50 24.22
N MET A 117 -2.33 9.23 23.80
CA MET A 117 -1.26 8.74 22.94
C MET A 117 -1.30 9.39 21.56
N ASN A 118 -2.50 9.64 21.04
CA ASN A 118 -2.70 10.30 19.76
C ASN A 118 -2.31 11.78 19.80
N ASP A 119 -2.63 12.48 20.88
CA ASP A 119 -2.27 13.89 21.08
C ASP A 119 -0.75 14.04 21.21
N ASP A 120 -0.08 13.10 21.88
CA ASP A 120 1.38 13.08 21.94
C ASP A 120 2.00 12.85 20.54
N LEU A 121 1.47 11.91 19.77
CA LEU A 121 1.96 11.64 18.41
C LEU A 121 1.78 12.83 17.45
N ALA A 122 0.84 13.72 17.71
CA ALA A 122 0.66 14.94 16.93
C ALA A 122 1.71 16.01 17.25
N GLN A 123 2.44 15.88 18.37
CA GLN A 123 3.50 16.82 18.73
C GLN A 123 4.79 16.51 17.98
N ASP A 124 5.57 17.56 17.71
CA ASP A 124 6.89 17.40 17.12
C ASP A 124 7.86 16.69 18.07
N LEU A 125 8.76 15.90 17.49
CA LEU A 125 9.87 15.25 18.19
C LEU A 125 11.16 15.50 17.37
N PRO A 126 11.68 16.76 17.37
CA PRO A 126 12.79 17.12 16.52
C PRO A 126 14.10 16.51 17.00
N ALA A 127 14.93 16.08 16.06
CA ALA A 127 16.31 15.66 16.32
C ALA A 127 17.22 16.90 16.43
N ASP A 128 17.04 17.70 17.49
CA ASP A 128 17.77 18.96 17.74
C ASP A 128 18.96 18.82 18.69
N GLY A 129 19.22 17.61 19.18
CA GLY A 129 20.29 17.32 20.14
C GLY A 129 20.02 17.77 21.58
N GLU A 130 18.92 18.47 21.83
CA GLU A 130 18.60 19.04 23.14
C GLU A 130 17.68 18.15 23.99
N ARG A 131 16.81 17.36 23.32
CA ARG A 131 15.77 16.56 23.97
C ARG A 131 15.96 15.08 23.69
N PRO A 132 15.52 14.21 24.63
CA PRO A 132 15.43 12.78 24.34
C PRO A 132 14.51 12.52 23.16
N LEU A 133 14.93 11.65 22.26
CA LEU A 133 14.17 11.24 21.07
C LEU A 133 13.20 10.08 21.36
N TYR A 134 12.69 10.05 22.59
CA TYR A 134 11.69 9.08 23.03
C TYR A 134 10.74 9.67 24.09
N ARG A 135 9.56 9.06 24.20
CA ARG A 135 8.60 9.30 25.30
C ARG A 135 7.97 7.98 25.75
N HIS A 136 7.74 7.87 27.05
CA HIS A 136 7.10 6.72 27.67
C HIS A 136 6.01 7.16 28.63
N ALA A 137 4.85 6.48 28.56
CA ALA A 137 3.78 6.64 29.54
C ALA A 137 3.20 5.28 29.93
N VAL A 138 2.80 5.12 31.17
CA VAL A 138 2.07 3.96 31.67
C VAL A 138 0.70 4.42 32.11
N ILE A 139 -0.33 3.90 31.48
CA ILE A 139 -1.72 4.36 31.61
C ILE A 139 -2.55 3.20 32.16
N ARG A 140 -3.13 3.38 33.33
CA ARG A 140 -4.08 2.42 33.90
C ARG A 140 -5.46 2.65 33.30
N VAL A 141 -6.03 1.62 32.66
CA VAL A 141 -7.34 1.69 32.01
C VAL A 141 -8.42 0.88 32.74
N SER A 142 -8.01 -0.09 33.57
CA SER A 142 -8.91 -0.78 34.51
C SER A 142 -8.13 -1.24 35.75
N VAL A 143 -8.78 -1.99 36.64
CA VAL A 143 -8.14 -2.50 37.87
C VAL A 143 -6.94 -3.39 37.60
N ASP A 144 -6.96 -4.10 36.48
CA ASP A 144 -6.00 -5.13 36.09
C ASP A 144 -5.47 -4.99 34.65
N ARG A 145 -5.73 -3.83 34.00
CA ARG A 145 -5.33 -3.60 32.60
C ARG A 145 -4.62 -2.26 32.46
N TRP A 146 -3.46 -2.30 31.81
CA TRP A 146 -2.55 -1.17 31.66
C TRP A 146 -2.06 -1.06 30.24
N PHE A 147 -1.86 0.17 29.74
CA PHE A 147 -1.21 0.47 28.47
C PHE A 147 0.14 1.11 28.75
N TRP A 148 1.22 0.45 28.34
CA TRP A 148 2.55 1.02 28.34
C TRP A 148 2.86 1.60 26.97
N TYR A 149 2.72 2.93 26.84
CA TYR A 149 2.98 3.70 25.64
C TYR A 149 4.46 3.94 25.47
N GLN A 150 4.95 3.83 24.23
CA GLN A 150 6.33 3.97 23.83
C GLN A 150 6.37 4.69 22.49
N ARG A 151 7.05 5.83 22.43
CA ARG A 151 7.30 6.61 21.22
C ARG A 151 8.78 6.85 21.08
N PHE A 152 9.33 6.66 19.88
CA PHE A 152 10.72 6.89 19.53
C PHE A 152 10.83 7.62 18.20
N HIS A 153 11.91 8.34 17.99
CA HIS A 153 12.30 8.83 16.68
C HIS A 153 13.00 7.71 15.88
N HIS A 154 12.71 7.58 14.60
CA HIS A 154 13.25 6.50 13.76
C HIS A 154 14.79 6.58 13.55
N LEU A 155 15.43 7.72 13.89
CA LEU A 155 16.89 7.85 13.96
C LEU A 155 17.51 6.93 15.02
N THR A 156 16.76 6.56 16.07
CA THR A 156 17.30 5.81 17.21
C THR A 156 17.10 4.31 17.08
N LEU A 157 16.05 3.86 16.39
CA LEU A 157 15.74 2.43 16.30
C LEU A 157 14.88 2.08 15.08
N ASP A 158 14.86 0.80 14.74
CA ASP A 158 13.95 0.15 13.79
C ASP A 158 12.96 -0.79 14.51
N GLY A 159 12.07 -1.42 13.75
CA GLY A 159 11.06 -2.32 14.30
C GLY A 159 11.63 -3.52 15.06
N PHE A 160 12.77 -4.06 14.63
CA PHE A 160 13.46 -5.14 15.34
C PHE A 160 14.00 -4.66 16.70
N SER A 161 14.64 -3.49 16.71
CA SER A 161 15.19 -2.88 17.91
C SER A 161 14.11 -2.58 18.95
N PHE A 162 12.95 -2.13 18.50
CA PHE A 162 11.78 -1.91 19.36
C PHE A 162 11.38 -3.20 20.10
N GLU A 163 11.25 -4.32 19.38
CA GLU A 163 10.91 -5.62 19.99
C GLU A 163 11.99 -6.09 20.96
N ALA A 164 13.28 -5.94 20.60
CA ALA A 164 14.40 -6.32 21.44
C ALA A 164 14.41 -5.54 22.77
N ILE A 165 14.21 -4.22 22.75
CA ILE A 165 14.12 -3.37 23.95
C ILE A 165 12.93 -3.79 24.81
N THR A 166 11.76 -3.97 24.21
CA THR A 166 10.53 -4.32 24.93
C THR A 166 10.68 -5.66 25.66
N ARG A 167 11.29 -6.67 25.02
CA ARG A 167 11.61 -7.96 25.64
C ARG A 167 12.62 -7.81 26.77
N ARG A 168 13.68 -7.04 26.55
CA ARG A 168 14.69 -6.79 27.57
C ARG A 168 14.08 -6.17 28.83
N ILE A 169 13.19 -5.19 28.66
CA ILE A 169 12.47 -4.54 29.77
C ILE A 169 11.57 -5.55 30.50
N ALA A 170 10.88 -6.43 29.76
CA ALA A 170 10.08 -7.50 30.38
C ALA A 170 10.93 -8.48 31.19
N ASP A 171 12.12 -8.86 30.72
CA ASP A 171 13.05 -9.72 31.45
C ASP A 171 13.62 -9.06 32.71
N ILE A 172 13.98 -7.75 32.61
CA ILE A 172 14.42 -6.96 33.77
C ILE A 172 13.28 -6.84 34.79
N TYR A 173 12.06 -6.53 34.35
CA TYR A 173 10.90 -6.44 35.21
C TYR A 173 10.65 -7.73 35.97
N ARG A 174 10.67 -8.87 35.30
CA ARG A 174 10.53 -10.20 35.92
C ARG A 174 11.61 -10.44 36.99
N ALA A 175 12.87 -10.15 36.67
CA ALA A 175 13.95 -10.32 37.66
C ALA A 175 13.72 -9.46 38.92
N LEU A 176 13.39 -8.17 38.74
CA LEU A 176 13.13 -7.24 39.83
C LEU A 176 11.92 -7.64 40.69
N ARG A 177 10.85 -8.14 40.08
CA ARG A 177 9.67 -8.67 40.78
C ARG A 177 9.98 -9.81 41.71
N HIS A 178 10.97 -10.65 41.35
CA HIS A 178 11.40 -11.80 42.16
C HIS A 178 12.62 -11.49 43.05
N GLY A 179 12.99 -10.21 43.20
CA GLY A 179 14.13 -9.80 44.01
C GLY A 179 15.49 -10.25 43.48
N LEU A 180 15.57 -10.59 42.19
CA LEU A 180 16.78 -11.05 41.50
C LEU A 180 17.48 -9.88 40.81
N ALA A 181 18.80 -9.97 40.71
CA ALA A 181 19.54 -9.06 39.83
C ALA A 181 19.26 -9.41 38.36
N PRO A 182 18.95 -8.40 37.51
CA PRO A 182 18.82 -8.63 36.07
C PRO A 182 20.13 -9.20 35.49
N ALA A 183 20.00 -10.09 34.50
CA ALA A 183 21.16 -10.59 33.73
C ALA A 183 21.91 -9.43 33.06
N ALA A 184 23.16 -9.67 32.65
CA ALA A 184 23.92 -8.69 31.87
C ALA A 184 23.16 -8.31 30.57
N SER A 185 23.40 -7.08 30.10
CA SER A 185 22.78 -6.60 28.84
C SER A 185 23.13 -7.52 27.67
N PRO A 186 22.15 -7.94 26.85
CA PRO A 186 22.42 -8.71 25.66
C PRO A 186 22.87 -7.82 24.48
N PHE A 187 22.82 -6.49 24.63
CA PHE A 187 23.03 -5.57 23.52
C PHE A 187 24.53 -5.34 23.24
N THR A 188 24.87 -5.41 21.95
CA THR A 188 26.14 -4.94 21.44
C THR A 188 26.12 -3.43 21.30
N PRO A 189 27.12 -2.68 21.78
CA PRO A 189 27.22 -1.23 21.58
C PRO A 189 27.14 -0.87 20.09
N PHE A 190 26.31 0.11 19.74
CA PHE A 190 26.05 0.49 18.35
C PHE A 190 27.30 1.07 17.66
N GLY A 191 28.22 1.65 18.41
CA GLY A 191 29.53 2.08 17.90
C GLY A 191 30.28 0.98 17.15
N LYS A 192 30.17 -0.30 17.56
CA LYS A 192 30.76 -1.44 16.83
C LYS A 192 30.07 -1.68 15.48
N VAL A 193 28.77 -1.40 15.39
CA VAL A 193 28.02 -1.47 14.12
C VAL A 193 28.51 -0.38 13.18
N VAL A 194 28.73 0.84 13.69
CA VAL A 194 29.30 1.96 12.91
C VAL A 194 30.70 1.61 12.40
N GLU A 195 31.56 1.05 13.24
CA GLU A 195 32.93 0.64 12.86
C GLU A 195 32.89 -0.45 11.76
N GLU A 196 32.02 -1.46 11.90
CA GLU A 196 31.81 -2.48 10.86
C GLU A 196 31.32 -1.87 9.56
N PHE A 197 30.41 -0.90 9.64
CA PHE A 197 29.88 -0.19 8.50
C PHE A 197 30.97 0.61 7.76
N GLN A 198 31.82 1.33 8.49
CA GLN A 198 32.96 2.07 7.93
C GLN A 198 33.96 1.14 7.24
N GLN A 199 34.28 0.00 7.85
CA GLN A 199 35.16 -1.01 7.23
C GLN A 199 34.55 -1.56 5.93
N TRP A 200 33.25 -1.79 5.91
CA TRP A 200 32.58 -2.26 4.69
C TRP A 200 32.62 -1.21 3.58
N GLN A 201 32.51 0.08 3.89
CA GLN A 201 32.54 1.17 2.90
C GLN A 201 33.85 1.22 2.07
N THR A 202 34.96 0.74 2.62
CA THR A 202 36.27 0.67 1.95
C THR A 202 36.58 -0.70 1.37
N SER A 203 35.65 -1.67 1.46
CA SER A 203 35.89 -3.04 1.06
C SER A 203 35.60 -3.31 -0.42
N PRO A 204 36.28 -4.29 -1.06
CA PRO A 204 35.94 -4.72 -2.42
C PRO A 204 34.53 -5.28 -2.54
N ALA A 205 33.89 -5.68 -1.43
CA ALA A 205 32.51 -6.14 -1.42
C ALA A 205 31.52 -5.01 -1.74
N ARG A 206 31.82 -3.79 -1.31
CA ARG A 206 31.02 -2.60 -1.65
C ARG A 206 31.00 -2.33 -3.16
N GLU A 207 32.17 -2.41 -3.80
CA GLU A 207 32.26 -2.20 -5.26
C GLU A 207 31.48 -3.24 -6.05
N ARG A 208 31.57 -4.51 -5.64
CA ARG A 208 30.75 -5.59 -6.25
C ARG A 208 29.26 -5.37 -6.05
N ALA A 209 28.85 -4.87 -4.90
CA ALA A 209 27.46 -4.55 -4.64
C ALA A 209 26.98 -3.34 -5.47
N ALA A 210 27.81 -2.31 -5.60
CA ALA A 210 27.53 -1.16 -6.46
C ALA A 210 27.33 -1.56 -7.92
N GLU A 211 28.23 -2.41 -8.45
CA GLU A 211 28.14 -2.89 -9.83
C GLU A 211 26.89 -3.76 -10.03
N PHE A 212 26.60 -4.65 -9.06
CA PHE A 212 25.37 -5.45 -9.11
C PHE A 212 24.13 -4.55 -9.21
N TRP A 213 23.95 -3.58 -8.34
CA TRP A 213 22.78 -2.72 -8.33
C TRP A 213 22.69 -1.85 -9.60
N ARG A 214 23.80 -1.32 -10.09
CA ARG A 214 23.84 -0.53 -11.33
C ARG A 214 23.40 -1.35 -12.54
N GLN A 215 23.84 -2.61 -12.64
CA GLN A 215 23.45 -3.50 -13.72
C GLN A 215 22.00 -3.99 -13.56
N HIS A 216 21.62 -4.40 -12.35
CA HIS A 216 20.31 -4.97 -12.04
C HIS A 216 19.17 -3.97 -12.24
N LEU A 217 19.42 -2.70 -11.98
CA LEU A 217 18.43 -1.61 -12.08
C LEU A 217 18.67 -0.68 -13.29
N ARG A 218 19.47 -1.08 -14.27
CA ARG A 218 19.76 -0.26 -15.48
C ARG A 218 18.51 0.29 -16.15
N ASP A 219 17.50 -0.59 -16.30
CA ASP A 219 16.21 -0.26 -16.93
C ASP A 219 15.10 -0.28 -15.87
N LEU A 220 15.30 0.45 -14.76
CA LEU A 220 14.33 0.54 -13.69
C LEU A 220 13.03 1.19 -14.21
N PRO A 221 11.86 0.51 -14.11
CA PRO A 221 10.58 1.10 -14.49
C PRO A 221 10.20 2.24 -13.52
N SER A 222 9.27 3.07 -13.95
CA SER A 222 8.66 4.07 -13.06
C SER A 222 8.01 3.39 -11.85
N PRO A 223 8.02 4.02 -10.67
CA PRO A 223 7.40 3.45 -9.48
C PRO A 223 5.91 3.21 -9.72
N LEU A 224 5.49 1.97 -9.46
CA LEU A 224 4.09 1.59 -9.54
C LEU A 224 3.31 2.25 -8.40
N SER A 225 2.11 2.73 -8.68
CA SER A 225 1.13 3.13 -7.66
C SER A 225 -0.26 2.63 -8.07
N LEU A 226 -1.06 2.21 -7.11
CA LEU A 226 -2.46 1.86 -7.32
C LEU A 226 -3.39 3.06 -7.10
N SER A 227 -2.83 4.21 -6.74
CA SER A 227 -3.61 5.43 -6.53
C SER A 227 -4.07 6.02 -7.86
N THR A 228 -5.35 6.34 -7.91
CA THR A 228 -5.98 7.17 -8.95
C THR A 228 -6.43 8.52 -8.39
N GLU A 229 -6.14 8.78 -7.10
CA GLU A 229 -6.57 9.96 -6.37
C GLU A 229 -5.37 10.87 -6.07
N SER A 230 -5.62 12.16 -6.00
CA SER A 230 -4.71 13.14 -5.41
C SER A 230 -5.55 13.99 -4.47
N ARG A 231 -5.22 13.99 -3.20
CA ARG A 231 -6.02 14.61 -2.14
C ARG A 231 -5.16 15.61 -1.36
N GLU A 232 -5.73 16.75 -1.08
CA GLU A 232 -5.14 17.66 -0.10
C GLU A 232 -5.35 17.09 1.30
N VAL A 233 -4.27 16.97 2.06
CA VAL A 233 -4.28 16.53 3.45
C VAL A 233 -3.47 17.49 4.30
N GLU A 234 -3.81 17.58 5.58
CA GLU A 234 -3.04 18.39 6.52
C GLU A 234 -1.60 17.86 6.65
N ALA A 235 -0.64 18.77 6.80
CA ALA A 235 0.75 18.39 7.05
C ALA A 235 0.84 17.55 8.33
N GLY A 236 1.47 16.38 8.24
CA GLY A 236 1.58 15.42 9.33
C GLY A 236 0.35 14.51 9.49
N ALA A 237 -0.56 14.47 8.49
CA ALA A 237 -1.66 13.50 8.47
C ALA A 237 -1.12 12.07 8.57
N ARG A 238 -1.80 11.26 9.37
CA ARG A 238 -1.37 9.87 9.61
C ARG A 238 -1.71 8.96 8.46
N PRO A 239 -0.88 7.94 8.21
CA PRO A 239 -1.22 6.89 7.26
C PRO A 239 -2.54 6.21 7.60
N LEU A 240 -3.33 5.92 6.57
CA LEU A 240 -4.53 5.11 6.69
C LEU A 240 -4.15 3.66 6.94
N LYS A 241 -4.95 2.93 7.73
CA LYS A 241 -4.73 1.52 8.02
C LYS A 241 -5.99 0.70 7.81
N GLN A 242 -5.84 -0.45 7.15
CA GLN A 242 -6.90 -1.44 6.99
C GLN A 242 -6.30 -2.84 7.18
N ALA A 243 -6.79 -3.55 8.20
CA ALA A 243 -6.33 -4.90 8.48
C ALA A 243 -7.24 -5.96 7.87
N LEU A 244 -6.63 -7.04 7.39
CA LEU A 244 -7.26 -8.26 6.94
C LEU A 244 -6.70 -9.42 7.77
N VAL A 245 -7.58 -10.21 8.35
CA VAL A 245 -7.24 -11.36 9.18
C VAL A 245 -7.67 -12.65 8.48
N LEU A 246 -6.71 -13.55 8.28
CA LEU A 246 -6.90 -14.82 7.59
C LEU A 246 -6.28 -15.96 8.44
N PRO A 247 -6.75 -17.21 8.31
CA PRO A 247 -6.08 -18.33 8.94
C PRO A 247 -4.69 -18.52 8.33
N GLU A 248 -3.67 -18.79 9.15
CA GLU A 248 -2.31 -19.11 8.67
C GLU A 248 -2.31 -20.34 7.77
N SER A 249 -3.22 -21.29 8.04
CA SER A 249 -3.43 -22.50 7.23
C SER A 249 -3.98 -22.26 5.82
N LEU A 250 -4.26 -21.02 5.43
CA LEU A 250 -4.82 -20.68 4.11
C LEU A 250 -4.02 -21.30 2.96
N PHE A 251 -2.70 -21.37 3.10
CA PHE A 251 -1.79 -21.87 2.06
C PHE A 251 -1.26 -23.28 2.32
N ASP A 252 -1.76 -24.01 3.34
CA ASP A 252 -1.24 -25.34 3.68
C ASP A 252 -1.37 -26.35 2.52
N GLU A 253 -2.43 -26.26 1.72
CA GLU A 253 -2.62 -27.10 0.55
C GLU A 253 -1.62 -26.75 -0.55
N ALA A 254 -1.42 -25.47 -0.84
CA ALA A 254 -0.44 -24.99 -1.81
C ALA A 254 0.99 -25.37 -1.40
N LEU A 255 1.30 -25.31 -0.09
CA LEU A 255 2.62 -25.67 0.45
C LEU A 255 2.93 -27.19 0.40
N ARG A 256 1.91 -28.05 0.23
CA ARG A 256 2.14 -29.50 0.00
C ARG A 256 2.60 -29.81 -1.40
N ASP A 257 2.47 -28.86 -2.33
CA ASP A 257 2.99 -28.99 -3.68
C ASP A 257 4.52 -28.99 -3.69
N GLY A 258 5.13 -29.92 -4.45
CA GLY A 258 6.56 -30.13 -4.47
C GLY A 258 7.39 -28.89 -4.86
N ALA A 259 6.85 -28.01 -5.71
CA ALA A 259 7.52 -26.78 -6.11
C ALA A 259 7.52 -25.71 -4.98
N LEU A 260 6.49 -25.68 -4.14
CA LEU A 260 6.27 -24.69 -3.08
C LEU A 260 6.65 -25.21 -1.68
N GLN A 261 6.90 -26.51 -1.51
CA GLN A 261 7.13 -27.17 -0.21
C GLN A 261 8.28 -26.55 0.61
N SER A 262 9.27 -25.93 -0.05
CA SER A 262 10.41 -25.31 0.63
C SER A 262 10.21 -23.84 1.00
N LEU A 263 9.06 -23.26 0.64
CA LEU A 263 8.76 -21.85 0.86
C LEU A 263 8.10 -21.64 2.22
N GLN A 264 8.21 -20.41 2.71
CA GLN A 264 7.48 -19.98 3.90
C GLN A 264 6.13 -19.33 3.49
N PRO A 265 5.11 -19.33 4.35
CA PRO A 265 3.87 -18.62 4.08
C PRO A 265 4.07 -17.15 3.67
N ALA A 266 5.08 -16.49 4.23
CA ALA A 266 5.43 -15.11 3.87
C ALA A 266 5.90 -14.96 2.41
N ASP A 267 6.62 -15.94 1.87
CA ASP A 267 7.06 -15.92 0.48
C ASP A 267 5.85 -15.99 -0.47
N ILE A 268 4.87 -16.84 -0.12
CA ILE A 268 3.64 -17.01 -0.90
C ILE A 268 2.79 -15.73 -0.85
N VAL A 269 2.62 -15.13 0.33
CA VAL A 269 1.85 -13.88 0.45
C VAL A 269 2.54 -12.76 -0.31
N THR A 270 3.87 -12.67 -0.26
CA THR A 270 4.65 -11.68 -1.03
C THR A 270 4.43 -11.83 -2.53
N ALA A 271 4.48 -13.05 -3.04
CA ALA A 271 4.23 -13.34 -4.46
C ALA A 271 2.77 -13.07 -4.85
N ALA A 272 1.81 -13.42 -3.99
CA ALA A 272 0.40 -13.14 -4.21
C ALA A 272 0.10 -11.62 -4.28
N LEU A 273 0.78 -10.82 -3.46
CA LEU A 273 0.71 -9.35 -3.53
C LEU A 273 1.35 -8.81 -4.81
N ALA A 274 2.46 -9.39 -5.27
CA ALA A 274 3.05 -9.03 -6.56
C ALA A 274 2.08 -9.31 -7.73
N LEU A 275 1.41 -10.46 -7.73
CA LEU A 275 0.35 -10.79 -8.67
C LEU A 275 -0.82 -9.81 -8.61
N TYR A 276 -1.24 -9.43 -7.39
CA TYR A 276 -2.30 -8.45 -7.18
C TYR A 276 -1.93 -7.08 -7.78
N LEU A 277 -0.70 -6.62 -7.51
CA LEU A 277 -0.18 -5.35 -8.03
C LEU A 277 -0.16 -5.36 -9.57
N ALA A 278 0.35 -6.42 -10.19
CA ALA A 278 0.36 -6.57 -11.65
C ALA A 278 -1.07 -6.53 -12.24
N ARG A 279 -2.01 -7.27 -11.64
CA ARG A 279 -3.40 -7.32 -12.12
C ARG A 279 -4.15 -6.01 -11.95
N MET A 280 -3.89 -5.26 -10.88
CA MET A 280 -4.54 -3.98 -10.62
C MET A 280 -3.99 -2.84 -11.47
N SER A 281 -2.67 -2.82 -11.71
CA SER A 281 -2.02 -1.76 -12.49
C SER A 281 -2.00 -2.03 -14.00
N GLY A 282 -2.05 -3.30 -14.42
CA GLY A 282 -1.78 -3.72 -15.80
C GLY A 282 -0.29 -3.77 -16.16
N GLU A 283 0.60 -3.41 -15.22
CA GLU A 283 2.05 -3.42 -15.43
C GLU A 283 2.61 -4.82 -15.23
N THR A 284 3.38 -5.29 -16.22
CA THR A 284 4.02 -6.60 -16.13
C THR A 284 5.42 -6.53 -15.54
N ARG A 285 6.05 -5.34 -15.54
CA ARG A 285 7.40 -5.11 -14.99
C ARG A 285 7.39 -3.91 -14.05
N PHE A 286 7.67 -4.15 -12.78
CA PHE A 286 7.65 -3.14 -11.74
C PHE A 286 8.60 -3.50 -10.59
N SER A 287 8.87 -2.55 -9.70
CA SER A 287 9.63 -2.79 -8.48
C SER A 287 8.79 -2.55 -7.23
N ILE A 288 8.96 -3.44 -6.24
CA ILE A 288 8.42 -3.28 -4.89
C ILE A 288 9.57 -3.05 -3.90
N GLY A 289 9.32 -2.26 -2.86
CA GLY A 289 10.24 -2.14 -1.73
C GLY A 289 10.16 -3.35 -0.82
N PHE A 290 11.30 -3.88 -0.41
CA PHE A 290 11.37 -5.01 0.52
C PHE A 290 12.40 -4.72 1.62
N PRO A 291 12.00 -4.70 2.91
CA PRO A 291 12.92 -4.45 4.01
C PRO A 291 13.86 -5.62 4.27
N PHE A 292 15.17 -5.34 4.30
CA PHE A 292 16.21 -6.29 4.69
C PHE A 292 16.78 -5.90 6.05
N MET A 293 16.77 -6.83 6.99
CA MET A 293 17.15 -6.59 8.38
C MET A 293 18.65 -6.34 8.58
N ARG A 294 19.54 -6.78 7.68
CA ARG A 294 21.01 -6.58 7.68
C ARG A 294 21.74 -7.06 8.95
N ARG A 295 21.10 -7.89 9.78
CA ARG A 295 21.62 -8.27 11.11
C ARG A 295 22.38 -9.58 11.10
N MET A 296 22.03 -10.53 10.22
CA MET A 296 22.67 -11.83 10.15
C MET A 296 24.14 -11.71 9.71
N GLY A 297 25.05 -12.28 10.52
CA GLY A 297 26.50 -12.23 10.28
C GLY A 297 27.11 -10.84 10.46
N SER A 298 26.50 -9.98 11.29
CA SER A 298 26.92 -8.61 11.58
C SER A 298 26.91 -8.34 13.09
N GLN A 299 27.68 -7.34 13.54
CA GLN A 299 27.61 -6.78 14.90
C GLN A 299 26.19 -6.29 15.24
N ALA A 300 25.39 -5.95 14.21
CA ALA A 300 24.02 -5.51 14.38
C ALA A 300 23.06 -6.60 14.89
N LEU A 301 23.45 -7.89 14.91
CA LEU A 301 22.58 -8.99 15.33
C LEU A 301 22.01 -8.78 16.74
N ALA A 302 22.84 -8.32 17.66
CA ALA A 302 22.46 -8.03 19.05
C ALA A 302 22.50 -6.52 19.38
N ALA A 303 22.62 -5.64 18.39
CA ALA A 303 22.62 -4.20 18.63
C ALA A 303 21.20 -3.62 18.50
N VAL A 304 20.94 -2.57 19.27
CA VAL A 304 19.80 -1.68 19.07
C VAL A 304 20.23 -0.57 18.11
N GLY A 305 19.37 -0.23 17.13
CA GLY A 305 19.66 0.85 16.19
C GLY A 305 18.99 0.63 14.83
N PRO A 306 18.88 1.67 14.01
CA PRO A 306 18.21 1.61 12.70
C PRO A 306 19.18 1.07 11.63
N VAL A 307 19.17 -0.23 11.41
CA VAL A 307 20.02 -0.90 10.41
C VAL A 307 19.27 -1.50 9.24
N VAL A 308 17.94 -1.46 9.26
CA VAL A 308 17.09 -1.92 8.16
C VAL A 308 17.36 -1.13 6.89
N ASN A 309 17.37 -1.82 5.75
CA ASN A 309 17.52 -1.22 4.43
C ASN A 309 16.36 -1.70 3.55
N VAL A 310 15.58 -0.79 2.98
CA VAL A 310 14.50 -1.12 2.07
C VAL A 310 15.03 -1.08 0.65
N LEU A 311 15.05 -2.23 -0.01
CA LEU A 311 15.67 -2.39 -1.32
C LEU A 311 14.63 -2.76 -2.39
N PRO A 312 14.83 -2.36 -3.65
CA PRO A 312 13.94 -2.71 -4.73
C PRO A 312 14.05 -4.20 -5.08
N LEU A 313 12.90 -4.86 -5.18
CA LEU A 313 12.77 -6.15 -5.85
C LEU A 313 12.14 -5.90 -7.23
N LEU A 314 12.94 -6.05 -8.28
CA LEU A 314 12.46 -5.91 -9.65
C LEU A 314 11.76 -7.20 -10.07
N LEU A 315 10.47 -7.11 -10.34
CA LEU A 315 9.60 -8.24 -10.67
C LEU A 315 9.14 -8.15 -12.12
N ASN A 316 9.01 -9.32 -12.73
CA ASN A 316 8.34 -9.49 -14.02
C ASN A 316 7.20 -10.49 -13.82
N VAL A 317 5.96 -10.02 -13.98
CA VAL A 317 4.74 -10.78 -13.70
C VAL A 317 3.80 -10.64 -14.88
N THR A 318 3.62 -11.71 -15.64
CA THR A 318 2.73 -11.73 -16.80
C THR A 318 1.41 -12.46 -16.47
N PRO A 319 0.33 -12.23 -17.24
CA PRO A 319 -0.96 -12.91 -17.03
C PRO A 319 -0.90 -14.44 -17.12
N GLU A 320 0.09 -14.98 -17.83
CA GLU A 320 0.30 -16.43 -18.04
C GLU A 320 0.95 -17.11 -16.82
N MET A 321 1.62 -16.34 -15.96
CA MET A 321 2.30 -16.88 -14.79
C MET A 321 1.30 -17.27 -13.70
N SER A 322 1.57 -18.40 -13.05
CA SER A 322 0.85 -18.89 -11.88
C SER A 322 1.43 -18.32 -10.57
N LEU A 323 0.74 -18.56 -9.44
CA LEU A 323 1.30 -18.26 -8.12
C LEU A 323 2.64 -18.97 -7.90
N ALA A 324 2.74 -20.24 -8.30
CA ALA A 324 3.97 -21.02 -8.15
C ALA A 324 5.15 -20.38 -8.91
N ASP A 325 4.93 -19.94 -10.14
CA ASP A 325 5.96 -19.30 -10.95
C ASP A 325 6.46 -18.00 -10.31
N VAL A 326 5.53 -17.16 -9.84
CA VAL A 326 5.87 -15.87 -9.21
C VAL A 326 6.51 -16.07 -7.84
N CYS A 327 6.13 -17.08 -7.06
CA CYS A 327 6.81 -17.44 -5.82
C CYS A 327 8.30 -17.73 -6.06
N LEU A 328 8.60 -18.61 -7.02
CA LEU A 328 9.98 -18.99 -7.34
C LEU A 328 10.80 -17.78 -7.82
N ALA A 329 10.21 -16.95 -8.70
CA ALA A 329 10.83 -15.73 -9.20
C ALA A 329 11.10 -14.72 -8.08
N THR A 330 10.11 -14.46 -7.20
CA THR A 330 10.21 -13.51 -6.10
C THR A 330 11.28 -13.95 -5.09
N VAL A 331 11.28 -15.22 -4.70
CA VAL A 331 12.29 -15.77 -3.77
C VAL A 331 13.69 -15.70 -4.38
N ALA A 332 13.85 -15.92 -5.68
CA ALA A 332 15.13 -15.75 -6.37
C ALA A 332 15.62 -14.29 -6.29
N GLN A 333 14.73 -13.30 -6.51
CA GLN A 333 15.04 -11.88 -6.36
C GLN A 333 15.42 -11.53 -4.92
N ILE A 334 14.67 -12.00 -3.92
CA ILE A 334 14.99 -11.80 -2.49
C ILE A 334 16.38 -12.37 -2.16
N LYS A 335 16.71 -13.57 -2.64
CA LYS A 335 18.03 -14.19 -2.44
C LYS A 335 19.16 -13.37 -3.09
N GLN A 336 18.94 -12.83 -4.28
CA GLN A 336 19.90 -11.95 -4.96
C GLN A 336 20.11 -10.66 -4.20
N ALA A 337 19.05 -9.91 -3.89
CA ALA A 337 19.10 -8.66 -3.17
C ALA A 337 19.76 -8.82 -1.78
N ARG A 338 19.48 -9.94 -1.08
CA ARG A 338 20.08 -10.27 0.23
C ARG A 338 21.61 -10.36 0.20
N ARG A 339 22.21 -10.82 -0.88
CA ARG A 339 23.68 -10.87 -1.02
C ARG A 339 24.31 -9.47 -1.09
N HIS A 340 23.53 -8.47 -1.54
CA HIS A 340 23.95 -7.10 -1.74
C HIS A 340 23.22 -6.11 -0.81
N GLN A 341 22.57 -6.62 0.27
CA GLN A 341 21.71 -5.84 1.15
C GLN A 341 22.42 -4.75 1.97
N ARG A 342 23.76 -4.80 2.03
CA ARG A 342 24.57 -3.80 2.73
C ARG A 342 24.75 -2.50 1.94
N TYR A 343 24.43 -2.50 0.63
CA TYR A 343 24.48 -1.31 -0.19
C TYR A 343 23.21 -0.48 0.01
N GLU A 344 23.37 0.78 0.43
CA GLU A 344 22.26 1.61 0.85
C GLU A 344 21.35 2.00 -0.32
N ALA A 345 20.05 2.03 -0.09
CA ALA A 345 19.05 2.49 -1.06
C ALA A 345 19.35 3.92 -1.54
N GLU A 346 19.73 4.83 -0.63
CA GLU A 346 20.09 6.20 -0.97
C GLU A 346 21.34 6.27 -1.88
N GLN A 347 22.31 5.36 -1.68
CA GLN A 347 23.47 5.29 -2.56
C GLN A 347 23.09 4.71 -3.94
N ILE A 348 22.17 3.75 -3.99
CA ILE A 348 21.62 3.25 -5.26
C ILE A 348 20.95 4.40 -6.03
N LYS A 349 20.13 5.24 -5.38
CA LYS A 349 19.52 6.42 -6.00
C LYS A 349 20.58 7.37 -6.59
N ARG A 350 21.65 7.64 -5.85
CA ARG A 350 22.76 8.49 -6.32
C ARG A 350 23.45 7.89 -7.54
N ASP A 351 23.77 6.60 -7.49
CA ASP A 351 24.48 5.91 -8.58
C ASP A 351 23.64 5.80 -9.86
N LEU A 352 22.32 5.82 -9.75
CA LEU A 352 21.37 5.83 -10.87
C LEU A 352 20.99 7.25 -11.32
N GLY A 353 21.48 8.31 -10.65
CA GLY A 353 21.15 9.70 -10.97
C GLY A 353 19.72 10.11 -10.62
N LEU A 354 19.06 9.43 -9.68
CA LEU A 354 17.67 9.67 -9.29
C LEU A 354 17.53 10.75 -8.19
N VAL A 355 18.63 11.28 -7.68
CA VAL A 355 18.62 12.30 -6.61
C VAL A 355 18.13 13.64 -7.16
N GLY A 356 17.14 14.24 -6.48
CA GLY A 356 16.51 15.50 -6.91
C GLY A 356 15.41 15.34 -7.96
N GLY A 357 15.14 14.11 -8.42
CA GLY A 357 14.02 13.76 -9.29
C GLY A 357 12.81 13.22 -8.49
N HIS A 358 11.68 13.05 -9.17
CA HIS A 358 10.46 12.45 -8.59
C HIS A 358 10.44 10.92 -8.71
N GLN A 359 11.52 10.31 -9.22
CA GLN A 359 11.58 8.87 -9.43
C GLN A 359 12.15 8.16 -8.20
N GLU A 360 11.36 7.28 -7.60
CA GLU A 360 11.75 6.41 -6.51
C GLU A 360 12.27 5.06 -7.02
N LEU A 361 12.98 4.30 -6.16
CA LEU A 361 13.49 2.96 -6.52
C LEU A 361 12.37 1.92 -6.62
N TYR A 362 11.26 2.14 -5.96
CA TYR A 362 10.12 1.22 -5.88
C TYR A 362 8.83 1.99 -5.63
N GLY A 363 7.72 1.32 -5.90
CA GLY A 363 6.38 1.78 -5.52
C GLY A 363 5.97 1.22 -4.16
N PRO A 364 4.97 0.30 -4.10
CA PRO A 364 4.52 -0.28 -2.84
C PRO A 364 5.61 -1.06 -2.12
N VAL A 365 5.53 -1.07 -0.78
CA VAL A 365 6.43 -1.83 0.09
C VAL A 365 5.75 -3.09 0.60
N VAL A 366 6.44 -4.23 0.59
CA VAL A 366 5.99 -5.47 1.24
C VAL A 366 6.90 -5.76 2.43
N ASN A 367 6.36 -5.59 3.63
CA ASN A 367 7.08 -5.68 4.90
C ASN A 367 6.64 -6.93 5.68
N VAL A 368 7.51 -7.92 5.73
CA VAL A 368 7.27 -9.16 6.48
C VAL A 368 7.76 -9.00 7.92
N LYS A 369 6.83 -8.97 8.87
CA LYS A 369 7.09 -8.88 10.30
C LYS A 369 7.11 -10.28 10.92
N VAL A 370 8.31 -10.77 11.26
CA VAL A 370 8.46 -12.06 11.94
C VAL A 370 8.49 -11.82 13.45
N TYR A 371 7.43 -12.20 14.14
CA TYR A 371 7.35 -12.15 15.60
C TYR A 371 7.83 -13.48 16.17
N HIS A 372 9.00 -13.48 16.86
CA HIS A 372 9.66 -14.71 17.27
C HIS A 372 9.03 -15.43 18.47
N SER A 373 8.27 -14.75 19.33
CA SER A 373 7.59 -15.38 20.47
C SER A 373 6.56 -14.45 21.12
N ALA A 374 5.65 -15.04 21.90
CA ALA A 374 4.72 -14.27 22.71
C ALA A 374 5.48 -13.43 23.75
N LEU A 375 5.14 -12.14 23.82
CA LEU A 375 5.65 -11.24 24.85
C LEU A 375 4.95 -11.56 26.17
N SER A 376 5.71 -11.60 27.26
CA SER A 376 5.18 -11.87 28.60
C SER A 376 5.86 -10.98 29.64
N PHE A 377 5.07 -10.39 30.51
CA PHE A 377 5.53 -9.66 31.70
C PHE A 377 5.18 -10.49 32.93
N ASP A 378 6.20 -11.03 33.59
CA ASP A 378 6.08 -11.87 34.79
C ASP A 378 5.02 -12.99 34.65
N GLY A 379 5.06 -13.72 33.53
CA GLY A 379 4.13 -14.81 33.24
C GLY A 379 2.78 -14.40 32.64
N GLN A 380 2.43 -13.12 32.64
CA GLN A 380 1.23 -12.60 32.00
C GLN A 380 1.50 -12.27 30.54
N ALA A 381 0.64 -12.76 29.64
CA ALA A 381 0.75 -12.42 28.23
C ALA A 381 0.55 -10.93 28.00
N ALA A 382 1.37 -10.35 27.14
CA ALA A 382 1.27 -8.96 26.76
C ALA A 382 1.12 -8.82 25.24
N THR A 383 0.34 -7.83 24.80
CA THR A 383 0.09 -7.59 23.38
C THR A 383 0.56 -6.20 22.99
N THR A 384 1.36 -6.10 21.92
CA THR A 384 1.82 -4.83 21.39
C THR A 384 0.93 -4.39 20.24
N HIS A 385 0.49 -3.14 20.31
CA HIS A 385 -0.35 -2.47 19.30
C HIS A 385 0.43 -1.33 18.66
N THR A 386 0.51 -1.32 17.34
CA THR A 386 1.25 -0.32 16.58
C THR A 386 0.40 0.92 16.33
N LEU A 387 0.89 2.09 16.75
CA LEU A 387 0.27 3.40 16.51
C LEU A 387 0.90 4.12 15.30
N ALA A 388 2.24 4.15 15.21
CA ALA A 388 2.98 4.77 14.13
C ALA A 388 4.24 3.97 13.79
N MET A 389 4.64 3.97 12.49
CA MET A 389 5.82 3.25 11.97
C MET A 389 6.67 4.12 11.01
N GLY A 390 6.56 5.44 11.11
CA GLY A 390 7.19 6.34 10.17
C GLY A 390 6.29 6.72 8.99
N PRO A 391 6.83 7.49 8.03
CA PRO A 391 6.09 7.93 6.86
C PRO A 391 5.85 6.79 5.87
N VAL A 392 4.74 6.86 5.14
CA VAL A 392 4.40 5.96 4.03
C VAL A 392 4.19 6.80 2.77
N ASP A 393 5.03 6.58 1.76
CA ASP A 393 5.02 7.39 0.54
C ASP A 393 3.88 7.02 -0.42
N ASP A 394 3.49 5.75 -0.44
CA ASP A 394 2.41 5.23 -1.28
C ASP A 394 1.56 4.21 -0.53
N LEU A 395 1.87 2.93 -0.65
CA LEU A 395 1.16 1.80 -0.05
C LEU A 395 2.17 0.82 0.54
N GLU A 396 1.95 0.39 1.77
CA GLU A 396 2.73 -0.64 2.43
C GLU A 396 1.82 -1.80 2.83
N PHE A 397 2.28 -3.03 2.57
CA PHE A 397 1.67 -4.27 3.00
C PHE A 397 2.48 -4.87 4.15
N GLU A 398 1.96 -4.76 5.35
CA GLU A 398 2.56 -5.39 6.53
C GLU A 398 2.01 -6.80 6.71
N ILE A 399 2.88 -7.80 6.61
CA ILE A 399 2.54 -9.23 6.77
C ILE A 399 3.00 -9.69 8.14
N GLY A 400 2.09 -10.16 8.98
CA GLY A 400 2.38 -10.71 10.30
C GLY A 400 1.79 -12.10 10.49
N PHE A 401 2.56 -12.99 11.13
CA PHE A 401 2.11 -14.33 11.52
C PHE A 401 2.17 -14.45 13.04
N ARG A 402 1.06 -14.76 13.67
CA ARG A 402 0.99 -14.94 15.12
C ARG A 402 -0.12 -15.93 15.50
N SER A 403 0.27 -16.95 16.28
CA SER A 403 -0.69 -17.90 16.88
C SER A 403 -1.66 -18.54 15.89
N GLY A 404 -1.19 -18.93 14.70
CA GLY A 404 -2.02 -19.55 13.66
C GLY A 404 -2.85 -18.55 12.83
N VAL A 405 -2.55 -17.26 12.95
CA VAL A 405 -3.25 -16.19 12.25
C VAL A 405 -2.28 -15.42 11.35
N LEU A 406 -2.66 -15.27 10.09
CA LEU A 406 -2.05 -14.33 9.15
C LEU A 406 -2.78 -12.99 9.26
N THR A 407 -2.07 -11.95 9.62
CA THR A 407 -2.57 -10.57 9.55
C THR A 407 -1.87 -9.85 8.41
N LEU A 408 -2.66 -9.33 7.48
CA LEU A 408 -2.19 -8.44 6.42
C LEU A 408 -2.75 -7.05 6.68
N THR A 409 -1.90 -6.09 7.00
CA THR A 409 -2.31 -4.70 7.19
C THR A 409 -1.86 -3.86 6.00
N LEU A 410 -2.81 -3.21 5.35
CA LEU A 410 -2.55 -2.20 4.35
C LEU A 410 -2.35 -0.86 5.06
N VAL A 411 -1.24 -0.21 4.81
CA VAL A 411 -0.92 1.13 5.33
C VAL A 411 -0.70 2.05 4.14
N ALA A 412 -1.45 3.13 4.05
CA ALA A 412 -1.48 3.97 2.85
C ALA A 412 -1.32 5.46 3.14
N ASN A 413 -0.70 6.16 2.20
CA ASN A 413 -0.60 7.61 2.23
C ASN A 413 -1.99 8.25 2.05
N PRO A 414 -2.49 9.04 3.02
CA PRO A 414 -3.81 9.65 2.94
C PRO A 414 -3.95 10.68 1.79
N ALA A 415 -2.84 11.20 1.26
CA ALA A 415 -2.86 12.06 0.08
C ALA A 415 -3.13 11.31 -1.22
N LYS A 416 -2.90 10.00 -1.23
CA LYS A 416 -3.04 9.13 -2.41
C LYS A 416 -4.24 8.19 -2.33
N TYR A 417 -4.71 7.86 -1.13
CA TYR A 417 -5.80 6.88 -0.92
C TYR A 417 -6.87 7.45 0.00
N SER A 418 -8.12 7.09 -0.25
CA SER A 418 -9.21 7.28 0.70
C SER A 418 -9.41 6.04 1.59
N PRO A 419 -10.05 6.17 2.77
CA PRO A 419 -10.40 5.00 3.59
C PRO A 419 -11.24 3.97 2.81
N ARG A 420 -12.14 4.43 1.96
CA ARG A 420 -12.99 3.57 1.12
C ARG A 420 -12.18 2.82 0.07
N THR A 421 -11.25 3.51 -0.61
CA THR A 421 -10.38 2.88 -1.62
C THR A 421 -9.49 1.82 -0.96
N LEU A 422 -8.94 2.12 0.22
CA LEU A 422 -8.12 1.18 0.98
C LEU A 422 -8.91 -0.05 1.44
N GLN A 423 -10.15 0.13 1.87
CA GLN A 423 -11.05 -0.96 2.23
C GLN A 423 -11.34 -1.87 1.02
N HIS A 424 -11.63 -1.30 -0.15
CA HIS A 424 -11.85 -2.09 -1.38
C HIS A 424 -10.61 -2.90 -1.77
N HIS A 425 -9.40 -2.31 -1.63
CA HIS A 425 -8.17 -3.08 -1.87
C HIS A 425 -8.05 -4.25 -0.89
N ALA A 426 -8.33 -4.06 0.39
CA ALA A 426 -8.28 -5.13 1.38
C ALA A 426 -9.28 -6.26 1.07
N GLU A 427 -10.52 -5.93 0.71
CA GLU A 427 -11.55 -6.90 0.33
C GLU A 427 -11.15 -7.71 -0.91
N ARG A 428 -10.65 -7.04 -1.96
CA ARG A 428 -10.15 -7.69 -3.17
C ARG A 428 -8.95 -8.59 -2.89
N ILE A 429 -7.99 -8.13 -2.09
CA ILE A 429 -6.83 -8.94 -1.69
C ILE A 429 -7.28 -10.18 -0.92
N GLY A 430 -8.24 -10.04 0.00
CA GLY A 430 -8.78 -11.20 0.74
C GLY A 430 -9.38 -12.26 -0.19
N HIS A 431 -10.18 -11.84 -1.16
CA HIS A 431 -10.71 -12.72 -2.21
C HIS A 431 -9.58 -13.33 -3.06
N TRP A 432 -8.64 -12.50 -3.49
CA TRP A 432 -7.50 -12.90 -4.32
C TRP A 432 -6.63 -13.97 -3.67
N LEU A 433 -6.26 -13.78 -2.41
CA LEU A 433 -5.50 -14.77 -1.64
C LEU A 433 -6.20 -16.12 -1.55
N GLN A 434 -7.54 -16.12 -1.37
CA GLN A 434 -8.34 -17.35 -1.36
C GLN A 434 -8.37 -18.04 -2.74
N GLN A 435 -8.47 -17.29 -3.84
CA GLN A 435 -8.43 -17.85 -5.19
C GLN A 435 -7.08 -18.50 -5.48
N LEU A 436 -5.98 -17.79 -5.19
CA LEU A 436 -4.62 -18.27 -5.39
C LEU A 436 -4.30 -19.50 -4.55
N ALA A 437 -4.78 -19.56 -3.30
CA ALA A 437 -4.58 -20.70 -2.43
C ALA A 437 -5.25 -21.98 -2.95
N ARG A 438 -6.42 -21.85 -3.59
CA ARG A 438 -7.17 -22.97 -4.18
C ARG A 438 -6.61 -23.42 -5.53
N GLN A 439 -5.97 -22.52 -6.28
CA GLN A 439 -5.55 -22.75 -7.66
C GLN A 439 -4.13 -22.20 -7.92
N PRO A 440 -3.09 -22.73 -7.20
CA PRO A 440 -1.74 -22.16 -7.23
C PRO A 440 -1.01 -22.28 -8.56
N HIS A 441 -1.46 -23.18 -9.46
CA HIS A 441 -0.87 -23.40 -10.79
C HIS A 441 -1.66 -22.78 -11.94
N GLN A 442 -2.83 -22.20 -11.66
CA GLN A 442 -3.61 -21.57 -12.72
C GLN A 442 -2.97 -20.24 -13.11
N PRO A 443 -2.88 -19.93 -14.42
CA PRO A 443 -2.46 -18.60 -14.87
C PRO A 443 -3.29 -17.49 -14.21
N ASN A 444 -2.61 -16.50 -13.65
CA ASN A 444 -3.29 -15.46 -12.86
C ASN A 444 -4.30 -14.66 -13.70
N GLY A 445 -4.07 -14.53 -15.00
CA GLY A 445 -4.99 -13.87 -15.93
C GLY A 445 -6.36 -14.52 -16.02
N GLN A 446 -6.49 -15.81 -15.67
CA GLN A 446 -7.74 -16.57 -15.69
C GLN A 446 -8.47 -16.58 -14.35
N LEU A 447 -7.84 -16.10 -13.27
CA LEU A 447 -8.44 -16.04 -11.95
C LEU A 447 -9.28 -14.77 -11.76
N ALA A 448 -10.40 -14.89 -11.05
CA ALA A 448 -11.25 -13.75 -10.71
C ALA A 448 -10.57 -12.87 -9.65
N LEU A 449 -10.30 -11.60 -10.00
CA LEU A 449 -9.71 -10.63 -9.08
C LEU A 449 -10.73 -10.04 -8.10
N ILE A 450 -11.99 -9.95 -8.51
CA ILE A 450 -13.07 -9.35 -7.75
C ILE A 450 -14.07 -10.41 -7.28
N GLY A 451 -14.59 -10.23 -6.07
CA GLY A 451 -15.54 -11.14 -5.48
C GLY A 451 -16.98 -10.90 -5.97
N GLU A 452 -17.89 -11.86 -5.64
CA GLU A 452 -19.30 -11.80 -6.05
C GLU A 452 -20.03 -10.52 -5.59
N GLY A 453 -19.66 -9.96 -4.43
CA GLY A 453 -20.26 -8.72 -3.92
C GLY A 453 -19.99 -7.54 -4.84
N GLU A 454 -18.76 -7.38 -5.26
CA GLU A 454 -18.34 -6.32 -6.20
C GLU A 454 -18.91 -6.55 -7.60
N LEU A 455 -18.94 -7.79 -8.08
CA LEU A 455 -19.59 -8.15 -9.34
C LEU A 455 -21.08 -7.77 -9.36
N ARG A 456 -21.81 -8.05 -8.27
CA ARG A 456 -23.23 -7.63 -8.15
C ARG A 456 -23.38 -6.12 -8.18
N GLN A 457 -22.48 -5.38 -7.51
CA GLN A 457 -22.48 -3.93 -7.50
C GLN A 457 -22.23 -3.34 -8.89
N LEU A 458 -21.22 -3.87 -9.61
CA LEU A 458 -20.92 -3.47 -10.99
C LEU A 458 -22.10 -3.78 -11.91
N ALA A 459 -22.73 -4.95 -11.77
CA ALA A 459 -23.91 -5.32 -12.53
C ALA A 459 -25.09 -4.38 -12.23
N ALA A 460 -25.27 -3.96 -10.97
CA ALA A 460 -26.31 -3.00 -10.59
C ALA A 460 -26.06 -1.61 -11.20
N TRP A 461 -24.82 -1.16 -11.21
CA TRP A 461 -24.46 0.13 -11.86
C TRP A 461 -24.55 0.07 -13.39
N GLY A 462 -24.27 -1.08 -13.99
CA GLY A 462 -24.37 -1.31 -15.43
C GLY A 462 -25.81 -1.48 -15.95
N ARG A 463 -26.82 -1.60 -15.06
CA ARG A 463 -28.22 -1.71 -15.43
C ARG A 463 -28.91 -0.37 -15.29
N GLY A 464 -29.43 0.16 -16.40
CA GLY A 464 -30.35 1.28 -16.39
C GLY A 464 -31.73 0.90 -15.82
N ALA A 465 -32.61 1.88 -15.73
CA ALA A 465 -34.01 1.63 -15.42
C ALA A 465 -34.61 0.67 -16.45
N GLU A 466 -35.36 -0.33 -15.98
CA GLU A 466 -36.07 -1.23 -16.88
C GLU A 466 -37.13 -0.45 -17.62
N LEU A 467 -36.95 -0.28 -18.95
CA LEU A 467 -37.92 0.37 -19.80
C LEU A 467 -38.95 -0.66 -20.23
N THR A 468 -40.18 -0.50 -19.74
CA THR A 468 -41.30 -1.31 -20.21
C THR A 468 -41.88 -0.61 -21.43
N PRO A 469 -41.75 -1.18 -22.65
CA PRO A 469 -42.38 -0.62 -23.83
C PRO A 469 -43.91 -0.53 -23.63
N PRO A 470 -44.57 0.48 -24.16
CA PRO A 470 -46.04 0.52 -24.16
C PRO A 470 -46.60 -0.75 -24.78
N ALA A 471 -47.72 -1.26 -24.21
CA ALA A 471 -48.33 -2.50 -24.67
C ALA A 471 -48.57 -2.49 -26.20
N GLY A 472 -48.12 -3.55 -26.87
CA GLY A 472 -48.24 -3.72 -28.32
C GLY A 472 -47.24 -2.90 -29.16
N MET A 473 -46.17 -2.34 -28.55
CA MET A 473 -45.07 -1.70 -29.27
C MET A 473 -43.89 -2.65 -29.33
N VAL A 474 -43.62 -3.18 -30.51
CA VAL A 474 -42.55 -4.14 -30.75
C VAL A 474 -41.35 -3.49 -31.46
N SER A 475 -41.59 -2.45 -32.21
CA SER A 475 -40.56 -1.77 -33.00
C SER A 475 -40.71 -0.24 -32.98
N ILE A 476 -39.67 0.45 -33.45
CA ILE A 476 -39.71 1.89 -33.67
C ILE A 476 -40.76 2.25 -34.74
N MET A 477 -41.01 1.36 -35.70
CA MET A 477 -42.03 1.55 -36.73
C MET A 477 -43.44 1.55 -36.16
N ASP A 478 -43.71 0.67 -35.14
CA ASP A 478 -44.99 0.70 -34.42
C ASP A 478 -45.20 2.02 -33.68
N ALA A 479 -44.12 2.54 -33.05
CA ALA A 479 -44.16 3.83 -32.38
C ALA A 479 -44.45 4.98 -33.35
N PHE A 480 -43.78 4.95 -34.50
CA PHE A 480 -43.97 5.94 -35.56
C PHE A 480 -45.38 5.89 -36.11
N GLN A 481 -45.90 4.71 -36.45
CA GLN A 481 -47.24 4.53 -36.97
C GLN A 481 -48.32 5.01 -35.98
N ARG A 482 -48.21 4.69 -34.72
CA ARG A 482 -49.12 5.21 -33.67
C ARG A 482 -49.09 6.71 -33.57
N GLN A 483 -47.93 7.33 -33.76
CA GLN A 483 -47.86 8.80 -33.75
C GLN A 483 -48.50 9.41 -34.99
N VAL A 484 -48.36 8.77 -36.17
CA VAL A 484 -49.04 9.14 -37.41
C VAL A 484 -50.57 9.09 -37.21
N GLU A 485 -51.07 8.01 -36.60
CA GLU A 485 -52.52 7.85 -36.34
C GLU A 485 -53.03 8.89 -35.31
N ARG A 486 -52.24 9.17 -34.27
CA ARG A 486 -52.65 10.09 -33.19
C ARG A 486 -52.64 11.55 -33.60
N GLN A 487 -51.65 11.98 -34.39
CA GLN A 487 -51.45 13.40 -34.73
C GLN A 487 -50.95 13.57 -36.18
N PRO A 488 -51.70 13.17 -37.19
CA PRO A 488 -51.23 13.12 -38.57
C PRO A 488 -50.76 14.47 -39.11
N GLU A 489 -51.39 15.57 -38.71
CA GLU A 489 -51.09 16.92 -39.21
C GLU A 489 -50.05 17.67 -38.36
N ALA A 490 -49.63 17.09 -37.24
CA ALA A 490 -48.57 17.69 -36.44
C ALA A 490 -47.23 17.66 -37.19
N LEU A 491 -46.36 18.63 -36.91
CA LEU A 491 -45.03 18.72 -37.49
C LEU A 491 -44.20 17.53 -37.01
N ALA A 492 -43.74 16.69 -37.94
CA ALA A 492 -42.88 15.54 -37.66
C ALA A 492 -41.38 15.88 -37.79
N VAL A 493 -41.01 16.62 -38.84
CA VAL A 493 -39.63 16.99 -39.12
C VAL A 493 -39.54 18.32 -39.85
N SER A 494 -38.48 19.08 -39.56
CA SER A 494 -38.11 20.27 -40.31
C SER A 494 -36.61 20.33 -40.56
N CYS A 495 -36.21 20.73 -41.75
CA CYS A 495 -34.82 20.97 -42.12
C CYS A 495 -34.75 22.12 -43.12
N GLY A 496 -34.15 23.25 -42.75
CA GLY A 496 -34.24 24.48 -43.52
C GLY A 496 -35.70 24.91 -43.70
N ASP A 497 -36.10 25.16 -44.95
CA ASP A 497 -37.48 25.58 -45.30
C ASP A 497 -38.43 24.39 -45.49
N VAL A 498 -37.94 23.17 -45.50
CA VAL A 498 -38.76 21.97 -45.70
C VAL A 498 -39.38 21.55 -44.35
N ARG A 499 -40.69 21.40 -44.33
CA ARG A 499 -41.48 20.92 -43.18
C ARG A 499 -42.41 19.82 -43.61
N LEU A 500 -42.40 18.70 -42.87
CA LEU A 500 -43.34 17.59 -43.11
C LEU A 500 -44.15 17.30 -41.86
N SER A 501 -45.45 17.09 -42.05
CA SER A 501 -46.31 16.52 -41.03
C SER A 501 -46.03 15.01 -40.88
N TYR A 502 -46.52 14.39 -39.80
CA TYR A 502 -46.44 12.95 -39.61
C TYR A 502 -47.05 12.18 -40.76
N ARG A 503 -48.18 12.62 -41.30
CA ARG A 503 -48.81 12.04 -42.48
C ARG A 503 -47.88 12.11 -43.69
N GLN A 504 -47.38 13.29 -44.02
CA GLN A 504 -46.49 13.47 -45.18
C GLN A 504 -45.21 12.69 -45.09
N LEU A 505 -44.60 12.62 -43.86
CA LEU A 505 -43.43 11.81 -43.64
C LEU A 505 -43.75 10.33 -43.81
N SER A 506 -44.86 9.83 -43.26
CA SER A 506 -45.29 8.43 -43.38
C SER A 506 -45.54 8.04 -44.84
N GLU A 507 -46.17 8.88 -45.64
CA GLU A 507 -46.41 8.63 -47.08
C GLU A 507 -45.06 8.39 -47.81
N ARG A 508 -44.06 9.26 -47.59
CA ARG A 508 -42.74 9.11 -48.19
C ARG A 508 -42.00 7.87 -47.68
N VAL A 509 -42.05 7.61 -46.39
CA VAL A 509 -41.43 6.43 -45.74
C VAL A 509 -42.00 5.14 -46.31
N MET A 510 -43.34 5.04 -46.38
CA MET A 510 -44.02 3.85 -46.89
C MET A 510 -43.81 3.65 -48.39
N GLN A 511 -43.69 4.75 -49.14
CA GLN A 511 -43.36 4.70 -50.58
C GLN A 511 -41.96 4.11 -50.76
N LEU A 512 -40.96 4.60 -50.06
CA LEU A 512 -39.60 4.08 -50.09
C LEU A 512 -39.53 2.62 -49.61
N GLY A 513 -40.18 2.28 -48.51
CA GLY A 513 -40.24 0.93 -47.97
C GLY A 513 -40.80 -0.07 -49.00
N ARG A 514 -41.85 0.30 -49.74
CA ARG A 514 -42.40 -0.55 -50.82
C ARG A 514 -41.38 -0.76 -51.94
N VAL A 515 -40.71 0.31 -52.42
CA VAL A 515 -39.68 0.20 -53.46
C VAL A 515 -38.55 -0.74 -53.00
N LEU A 516 -38.12 -0.65 -51.75
CA LEU A 516 -37.11 -1.57 -51.22
C LEU A 516 -37.57 -3.02 -51.17
N ILE A 517 -38.79 -3.29 -50.73
CA ILE A 517 -39.40 -4.61 -50.71
C ILE A 517 -39.54 -5.18 -52.12
N GLU A 518 -40.05 -4.39 -53.09
CA GLU A 518 -40.14 -4.78 -54.50
C GLU A 518 -38.77 -5.06 -55.11
N SER A 519 -37.71 -4.44 -54.60
CA SER A 519 -36.32 -4.71 -55.00
C SER A 519 -35.69 -5.94 -54.27
N GLY A 520 -36.46 -6.66 -53.47
CA GLY A 520 -36.03 -7.86 -52.77
C GLY A 520 -35.37 -7.59 -51.39
N ILE A 521 -35.39 -6.37 -50.88
CA ILE A 521 -34.81 -5.98 -49.59
C ILE A 521 -35.79 -6.32 -48.47
N GLY A 522 -35.31 -7.01 -47.43
CA GLY A 522 -36.13 -7.41 -46.27
C GLY A 522 -35.32 -7.69 -45.00
N ALA A 523 -35.83 -8.57 -44.15
CA ALA A 523 -35.21 -8.92 -42.90
C ALA A 523 -33.81 -9.48 -43.09
N GLU A 524 -32.87 -9.12 -42.25
CA GLU A 524 -31.44 -9.47 -42.28
C GLU A 524 -30.60 -8.78 -43.39
N ASP A 525 -31.24 -8.06 -44.31
CA ASP A 525 -30.51 -7.26 -45.29
C ASP A 525 -30.01 -5.95 -44.66
N VAL A 526 -28.90 -5.42 -45.14
CA VAL A 526 -28.31 -4.16 -44.75
C VAL A 526 -28.35 -3.17 -45.90
N VAL A 527 -28.93 -2.01 -45.69
CA VAL A 527 -29.00 -0.92 -46.70
C VAL A 527 -28.10 0.23 -46.31
N ALA A 528 -27.10 0.54 -47.12
CA ALA A 528 -26.21 1.66 -46.90
C ALA A 528 -26.88 2.99 -47.25
N ILE A 529 -26.85 3.97 -46.33
CA ILE A 529 -27.43 5.30 -46.51
C ILE A 529 -26.32 6.35 -46.56
N GLY A 530 -26.01 6.85 -47.73
CA GLY A 530 -25.05 7.94 -47.95
C GLY A 530 -25.77 9.24 -48.35
N ILE A 531 -26.54 9.82 -47.43
CA ILE A 531 -27.33 11.01 -47.65
C ILE A 531 -26.90 12.10 -46.65
N PRO A 532 -26.59 13.33 -47.11
CA PRO A 532 -26.36 14.47 -46.23
C PRO A 532 -27.55 14.73 -45.31
N ARG A 533 -27.30 15.34 -44.14
CA ARG A 533 -28.36 15.68 -43.20
C ARG A 533 -29.49 16.49 -43.85
N SER A 534 -30.64 15.86 -43.99
CA SER A 534 -31.82 16.41 -44.66
C SER A 534 -33.08 15.70 -44.17
N VAL A 535 -34.26 16.13 -44.60
CA VAL A 535 -35.51 15.39 -44.40
C VAL A 535 -35.44 14.01 -45.03
N ASP A 536 -34.77 13.90 -46.18
CA ASP A 536 -34.63 12.62 -46.91
C ASP A 536 -33.78 11.60 -46.14
N THR A 537 -32.86 12.03 -45.27
CA THR A 537 -32.15 11.14 -44.37
C THR A 537 -33.10 10.36 -43.44
N LEU A 538 -34.10 11.06 -42.88
CA LEU A 538 -35.12 10.42 -42.04
C LEU A 538 -36.07 9.54 -42.86
N VAL A 539 -36.44 9.97 -44.07
CA VAL A 539 -37.25 9.16 -44.99
C VAL A 539 -36.51 7.85 -45.32
N ALA A 540 -35.19 7.94 -45.60
CA ALA A 540 -34.36 6.77 -45.87
C ALA A 540 -34.26 5.84 -44.67
N LEU A 541 -33.94 6.37 -43.48
CA LEU A 541 -33.85 5.59 -42.25
C LEU A 541 -35.14 4.81 -41.96
N PHE A 542 -36.28 5.52 -41.91
CA PHE A 542 -37.56 4.88 -41.63
C PHE A 542 -38.05 4.01 -42.80
N GLY A 543 -37.74 4.35 -44.06
CA GLY A 543 -38.07 3.53 -45.22
C GLY A 543 -37.38 2.19 -45.23
N VAL A 544 -36.08 2.15 -44.85
CA VAL A 544 -35.32 0.90 -44.65
C VAL A 544 -35.91 0.08 -43.52
N LEU A 545 -36.18 0.70 -42.36
CA LEU A 545 -36.84 0.01 -41.26
C LEU A 545 -38.22 -0.52 -41.59
N ALA A 546 -38.99 0.21 -42.44
CA ALA A 546 -40.31 -0.24 -42.92
C ALA A 546 -40.24 -1.41 -43.87
N SER A 547 -39.12 -1.65 -44.54
CA SER A 547 -38.90 -2.86 -45.35
C SER A 547 -38.50 -4.08 -44.50
N GLY A 548 -38.21 -3.90 -43.22
CA GLY A 548 -37.69 -4.92 -42.33
C GLY A 548 -36.15 -5.04 -42.32
N ALA A 549 -35.46 -4.27 -43.14
CA ALA A 549 -33.99 -4.29 -43.25
C ALA A 549 -33.31 -3.41 -42.18
N ALA A 550 -32.04 -3.64 -42.00
CA ALA A 550 -31.16 -2.79 -41.20
C ALA A 550 -30.52 -1.69 -42.05
N TYR A 551 -30.28 -0.52 -41.46
CA TYR A 551 -29.55 0.54 -42.14
C TYR A 551 -28.12 0.70 -41.65
N MET A 552 -27.22 1.07 -42.57
CA MET A 552 -25.84 1.43 -42.27
C MET A 552 -25.61 2.89 -42.75
N PRO A 553 -25.42 3.86 -41.85
CA PRO A 553 -25.13 5.22 -42.25
C PRO A 553 -23.71 5.34 -42.79
N LEU A 554 -23.55 6.00 -43.94
CA LEU A 554 -22.24 6.33 -44.51
C LEU A 554 -22.06 7.85 -44.49
N ASP A 555 -21.02 8.30 -43.81
CA ASP A 555 -20.57 9.67 -43.86
C ASP A 555 -19.72 9.87 -45.14
N LEU A 556 -20.27 10.60 -46.12
CA LEU A 556 -19.62 10.80 -47.41
C LEU A 556 -18.36 11.67 -47.35
N ASP A 557 -18.10 12.33 -46.23
CA ASP A 557 -16.85 13.07 -45.97
C ASP A 557 -15.70 12.16 -45.59
N TYR A 558 -15.96 10.87 -45.33
CA TYR A 558 -14.90 9.92 -45.05
C TYR A 558 -14.05 9.61 -46.29
N PRO A 559 -12.73 9.35 -46.12
CA PRO A 559 -11.88 8.88 -47.21
C PRO A 559 -12.46 7.66 -47.90
N ARG A 560 -12.32 7.59 -49.23
CA ARG A 560 -12.86 6.51 -50.07
C ARG A 560 -12.44 5.11 -49.55
N GLU A 561 -11.21 4.96 -49.08
CA GLU A 561 -10.70 3.70 -48.55
C GLU A 561 -11.50 3.24 -47.32
N ARG A 562 -11.88 4.18 -46.42
CA ARG A 562 -12.70 3.89 -45.22
C ARG A 562 -14.11 3.49 -45.63
N LEU A 563 -14.73 4.21 -46.58
CA LEU A 563 -16.05 3.87 -47.06
C LEU A 563 -16.06 2.48 -47.75
N THR A 564 -15.02 2.16 -48.52
CA THR A 564 -14.86 0.84 -49.14
C THR A 564 -14.75 -0.24 -48.06
N LEU A 565 -13.91 -0.03 -47.02
CA LEU A 565 -13.77 -0.97 -45.91
C LEU A 565 -15.10 -1.23 -45.20
N MET A 566 -15.88 -0.17 -44.93
CA MET A 566 -17.20 -0.28 -44.28
C MET A 566 -18.18 -1.08 -45.15
N CYS A 567 -18.18 -0.85 -46.48
CA CYS A 567 -19.02 -1.59 -47.39
C CYS A 567 -18.60 -3.05 -47.59
N ASP A 568 -17.31 -3.30 -47.63
CA ASP A 568 -16.76 -4.67 -47.75
C ASP A 568 -17.05 -5.52 -46.50
N ASP A 569 -17.01 -4.92 -45.33
CA ASP A 569 -17.29 -5.56 -44.05
C ASP A 569 -18.80 -5.85 -43.88
N ALA A 570 -19.63 -4.84 -44.04
CA ALA A 570 -21.09 -4.95 -43.84
C ALA A 570 -21.82 -5.57 -45.04
N ARG A 571 -21.22 -5.60 -46.22
CA ARG A 571 -21.79 -6.12 -47.49
C ARG A 571 -23.22 -5.68 -47.72
N PRO A 572 -23.50 -4.34 -47.67
CA PRO A 572 -24.84 -3.85 -47.84
C PRO A 572 -25.38 -4.17 -49.23
N GLU A 573 -26.65 -4.54 -49.31
CA GLU A 573 -27.39 -4.57 -50.56
C GLU A 573 -27.46 -3.13 -51.10
N ILE A 574 -26.87 -2.91 -52.30
CA ILE A 574 -26.79 -1.58 -52.89
C ILE A 574 -28.09 -1.25 -53.55
N GLY A 575 -29.02 -0.63 -52.83
CA GLY A 575 -30.15 0.08 -53.40
C GLY A 575 -29.69 1.48 -53.80
N ARG A 576 -29.48 1.78 -55.09
CA ARG A 576 -29.44 3.17 -55.55
C ARG A 576 -30.85 3.77 -55.42
N ALA A 577 -31.16 4.29 -54.27
CA ALA A 577 -32.32 5.18 -54.17
C ALA A 577 -31.92 6.56 -54.72
N HIS A 578 -32.13 6.76 -56.00
CA HIS A 578 -32.27 8.10 -56.53
C HIS A 578 -33.63 8.61 -56.11
N VAL A 579 -33.66 9.54 -55.17
CA VAL A 579 -34.84 10.38 -54.85
C VAL A 579 -34.89 11.55 -55.81
#